data_a6c875da53dec97230eb0e0a9fba56f3
#
_entry.id   a6c875da53dec97230eb0e0a9fba56f3
#
_cell.length_a   1.000
_cell.length_b   1.000
_cell.length_c   1.000
_cell.angle_alpha   90.00
_cell.angle_beta   90.00
_cell.angle_gamma   90.00
#
_symmetry.space_group_name_H-M   'P 1'
#
loop_
_entity.id
_entity.type
_entity.pdbx_description
1 polymer ?
#
loop_
_entity_poly.entity_id
_entity_poly.type
_entity_poly.pdbx_seq_one_letter_code
_entity_poly.pdbx_strand_id
1 'polypeptide(L)'
;MSQLWQTGGFMVVELISVGTELLLGNIVNTNANYLSQKCAELGYSLYYQITVGDNDGRVCEVLKSALERSDIIILTGGLGPTQDDMTKEAVAKVFGKDLVMDEPSRKRIEEYFQFRFKGNPLNNAVTQNNWKQALKIDGCIVLDNDNGTAPGYIVEENGKAAILLPGPPSEMIPMFETHIIPYLQKKQNKVFISSMVKICGIGESKAETDILDLIEQQTNPTIAPYAKSGEVHFRVTAAADHEEEGRNLIAPVVEELYRRFGDNIYSTEESETLESVVVKLLQEHNLTVATAESCTGGLLTGRLVNVPGVSGLLKEGFITYSNEAKMKYLGVKEETLKNYGAVSEQTAREMAVGVAAASGSNTALAITGIAGPEGGTPEKPVGLVYIGCLVNGETTVREYRLKGNRAKVRELSVIFALDLLRRRLLLL
;
A
#
# COMPACT_ATOMS: atom_id res chain seq x y z
N MET A 1 -3.36 26.30 4.86
CA MET A 1 -3.34 24.88 5.30
C MET A 1 -2.82 24.64 6.72
N SER A 2 -2.59 25.63 7.58
CA SER A 2 -1.92 25.45 8.88
C SER A 2 -2.76 25.73 10.12
N GLN A 3 -4.09 25.83 10.04
CA GLN A 3 -4.93 26.12 11.21
C GLN A 3 -6.05 25.11 11.52
N LEU A 4 -6.25 24.06 10.71
CA LEU A 4 -7.37 23.12 10.87
C LEU A 4 -7.10 21.94 11.83
N TRP A 5 -5.88 21.80 12.36
CA TRP A 5 -5.48 20.63 13.17
C TRP A 5 -5.24 20.93 14.66
N GLN A 6 -5.67 22.07 15.19
CA GLN A 6 -5.37 22.50 16.58
C GLN A 6 -6.51 22.37 17.61
N THR A 7 -7.63 21.73 17.29
CA THR A 7 -8.77 21.66 18.23
C THR A 7 -9.30 20.25 18.44
N GLY A 8 -8.49 19.38 19.02
CA GLY A 8 -8.92 18.09 19.56
C GLY A 8 -7.67 17.37 20.02
N GLY A 9 -7.55 17.06 21.31
CA GLY A 9 -6.36 16.53 21.96
C GLY A 9 -5.92 15.15 21.47
N PHE A 10 -5.54 15.05 20.19
CA PHE A 10 -4.95 13.86 19.59
C PHE A 10 -3.50 13.75 20.02
N MET A 11 -3.10 12.57 20.49
CA MET A 11 -1.69 12.30 20.79
C MET A 11 -0.87 12.31 19.50
N VAL A 12 0.29 12.96 19.56
CA VAL A 12 1.21 13.10 18.43
C VAL A 12 2.25 12.00 18.47
N VAL A 13 2.36 11.27 17.38
CA VAL A 13 3.43 10.29 17.14
C VAL A 13 4.47 10.88 16.19
N GLU A 14 5.75 10.65 16.45
CA GLU A 14 6.85 10.94 15.54
C GLU A 14 7.66 9.69 15.26
N LEU A 15 8.07 9.49 14.00
CA LEU A 15 8.85 8.34 13.58
C LEU A 15 10.33 8.72 13.40
N ILE A 16 11.22 7.92 13.97
CA ILE A 16 12.67 8.05 13.77
C ILE A 16 13.19 6.73 13.21
N SER A 17 13.67 6.76 11.97
CA SER A 17 14.33 5.61 11.35
C SER A 17 15.84 5.75 11.48
N VAL A 18 16.48 4.80 12.15
CA VAL A 18 17.92 4.76 12.37
C VAL A 18 18.54 3.77 11.39
N GLY A 19 19.44 4.25 10.54
CA GLY A 19 20.16 3.44 9.55
C GLY A 19 20.83 4.31 8.49
N THR A 20 22.13 4.14 8.35
CA THR A 20 22.92 4.86 7.34
C THR A 20 22.55 4.47 5.91
N GLU A 21 22.14 3.22 5.67
CA GLU A 21 21.67 2.71 4.37
C GLU A 21 20.39 3.40 3.89
N LEU A 22 19.53 3.83 4.83
CA LEU A 22 18.34 4.62 4.52
C LEU A 22 18.72 6.03 4.03
N LEU A 23 19.67 6.68 4.70
CA LEU A 23 20.15 8.01 4.31
C LEU A 23 20.84 8.00 2.94
N LEU A 24 21.59 6.94 2.63
CA LEU A 24 22.27 6.78 1.35
C LEU A 24 21.34 6.36 0.20
N GLY A 25 20.07 6.06 0.50
CA GLY A 25 19.09 5.63 -0.50
C GLY A 25 19.33 4.21 -1.03
N ASN A 26 20.10 3.40 -0.34
CA ASN A 26 20.37 2.01 -0.71
C ASN A 26 19.11 1.14 -0.60
N ILE A 27 18.23 1.47 0.34
CA ILE A 27 16.94 0.82 0.55
C ILE A 27 15.82 1.85 0.75
N VAL A 28 14.59 1.46 0.40
CA VAL A 28 13.40 2.28 0.64
C VAL A 28 12.94 2.10 2.08
N ASN A 29 12.59 3.18 2.76
CA ASN A 29 12.08 3.15 4.14
C ASN A 29 10.62 2.64 4.17
N THR A 30 10.45 1.35 4.03
CA THR A 30 9.13 0.68 4.08
C THR A 30 8.55 0.64 5.49
N ASN A 31 9.40 0.64 6.53
CA ASN A 31 8.96 0.67 7.92
C ASN A 31 8.23 1.96 8.25
N ALA A 32 8.79 3.11 7.87
CA ALA A 32 8.13 4.40 8.10
C ALA A 32 6.79 4.48 7.38
N ASN A 33 6.70 3.97 6.14
CA ASN A 33 5.44 3.91 5.40
C ASN A 33 4.39 3.06 6.15
N TYR A 34 4.75 1.85 6.57
CA TYR A 34 3.87 0.94 7.31
C TYR A 34 3.39 1.56 8.64
N LEU A 35 4.33 2.06 9.46
CA LEU A 35 4.02 2.64 10.76
C LEU A 35 3.15 3.90 10.63
N SER A 36 3.37 4.73 9.60
CA SER A 36 2.53 5.91 9.36
C SER A 36 1.09 5.55 9.06
N GLN A 37 0.88 4.53 8.23
CA GLN A 37 -0.45 4.02 7.93
C GLN A 37 -1.13 3.50 9.19
N LYS A 38 -0.43 2.67 9.98
CA LYS A 38 -0.97 2.11 11.22
C LYS A 38 -1.25 3.16 12.30
N CYS A 39 -0.36 4.15 12.48
CA CYS A 39 -0.62 5.26 13.39
C CYS A 39 -1.86 6.08 12.98
N ALA A 40 -2.02 6.34 11.67
CA ALA A 40 -3.21 7.03 11.16
C ALA A 40 -4.49 6.20 11.34
N GLU A 41 -4.44 4.87 11.13
CA GLU A 41 -5.56 3.95 11.41
C GLU A 41 -5.95 3.95 12.89
N LEU A 42 -4.97 4.08 13.78
CA LEU A 42 -5.17 4.17 15.23
C LEU A 42 -5.52 5.61 15.70
N GLY A 43 -5.66 6.57 14.79
CA GLY A 43 -6.06 7.93 15.10
C GLY A 43 -4.98 8.81 15.71
N TYR A 44 -3.73 8.46 15.57
CA TYR A 44 -2.60 9.28 15.99
C TYR A 44 -2.25 10.31 14.92
N SER A 45 -1.95 11.54 15.35
CA SER A 45 -1.41 12.57 14.47
C SER A 45 0.08 12.35 14.25
N LEU A 46 0.50 12.36 13.00
CA LEU A 46 1.90 12.20 12.61
C LEU A 46 2.32 13.37 11.74
N TYR A 47 3.21 14.23 12.28
CA TYR A 47 3.68 15.44 11.60
C TYR A 47 5.11 15.34 11.13
N TYR A 48 5.92 14.46 11.73
CA TYR A 48 7.34 14.34 11.43
C TYR A 48 7.77 12.90 11.27
N GLN A 49 8.57 12.67 10.24
CA GLN A 49 9.33 11.46 10.01
C GLN A 49 10.79 11.85 9.80
N ILE A 50 11.68 11.31 10.59
CA ILE A 50 13.12 11.62 10.53
C ILE A 50 13.89 10.36 10.23
N THR A 51 14.85 10.44 9.32
CA THR A 51 15.85 9.40 9.12
C THR A 51 17.19 9.92 9.62
N VAL A 52 17.86 9.15 10.47
CA VAL A 52 19.15 9.47 11.04
C VAL A 52 20.12 8.31 10.85
N GLY A 53 21.38 8.60 10.55
CA GLY A 53 22.44 7.57 10.47
C GLY A 53 22.87 7.09 11.84
N ASP A 54 23.51 5.93 11.86
CA ASP A 54 24.01 5.23 13.04
C ASP A 54 25.11 6.05 13.75
N ASN A 55 24.67 6.96 14.63
CA ASN A 55 25.54 7.81 15.42
C ASN A 55 24.82 8.25 16.70
N ASP A 56 25.37 7.91 17.86
CA ASP A 56 24.79 8.17 19.19
C ASP A 56 24.41 9.64 19.40
N GLY A 57 25.30 10.56 19.08
CA GLY A 57 25.07 11.99 19.27
C GLY A 57 23.89 12.50 18.44
N ARG A 58 23.81 12.11 17.17
CA ARG A 58 22.72 12.51 16.27
C ARG A 58 21.38 11.90 16.68
N VAL A 59 21.38 10.60 17.07
CA VAL A 59 20.14 9.95 17.55
C VAL A 59 19.66 10.64 18.83
N CYS A 60 20.55 10.96 19.78
CA CYS A 60 20.21 11.70 20.99
C CYS A 60 19.63 13.10 20.68
N GLU A 61 20.22 13.83 19.74
CA GLU A 61 19.76 15.18 19.35
C GLU A 61 18.36 15.14 18.74
N VAL A 62 18.15 14.24 17.77
CA VAL A 62 16.86 14.07 17.10
C VAL A 62 15.79 13.62 18.10
N LEU A 63 16.10 12.65 18.97
CA LEU A 63 15.16 12.16 19.98
C LEU A 63 14.76 13.26 20.98
N LYS A 64 15.69 14.08 21.47
CA LYS A 64 15.37 15.21 22.34
C LYS A 64 14.42 16.19 21.68
N SER A 65 14.70 16.59 20.44
CA SER A 65 13.84 17.49 19.68
C SER A 65 12.46 16.88 19.42
N ALA A 66 12.37 15.58 19.16
CA ALA A 66 11.10 14.88 18.96
C ALA A 66 10.26 14.86 20.26
N LEU A 67 10.89 14.59 21.42
CA LEU A 67 10.21 14.56 22.72
C LEU A 67 9.65 15.95 23.16
N GLU A 68 10.18 17.06 22.65
CA GLU A 68 9.66 18.39 22.93
C GLU A 68 8.29 18.63 22.30
N ARG A 69 8.01 18.03 21.13
CA ARG A 69 6.83 18.32 20.30
C ARG A 69 5.86 17.15 20.09
N SER A 70 6.27 15.93 20.44
CA SER A 70 5.49 14.73 20.23
C SER A 70 5.31 13.93 21.52
N ASP A 71 4.23 13.18 21.64
CA ASP A 71 3.89 12.42 22.86
C ASP A 71 4.52 11.03 22.84
N ILE A 72 4.60 10.43 21.65
CA ILE A 72 5.14 9.09 21.43
C ILE A 72 6.15 9.14 20.28
N ILE A 73 7.35 8.64 20.52
CA ILE A 73 8.38 8.50 19.50
C ILE A 73 8.56 7.02 19.18
N ILE A 74 8.42 6.63 17.92
CA ILE A 74 8.68 5.27 17.47
C ILE A 74 10.00 5.25 16.71
N LEU A 75 10.99 4.55 17.24
CA LEU A 75 12.31 4.38 16.64
C LEU A 75 12.39 2.99 15.99
N THR A 76 12.92 2.91 14.77
CA THR A 76 13.19 1.64 14.09
C THR A 76 14.65 1.53 13.69
N GLY A 77 15.28 0.38 13.94
CA GLY A 77 16.68 0.13 13.62
C GLY A 77 17.65 0.39 14.78
N GLY A 78 18.89 -0.01 14.61
CA GLY A 78 19.98 0.17 15.59
C GLY A 78 19.82 -0.64 16.89
N LEU A 79 19.12 -1.80 16.83
CA LEU A 79 18.96 -2.75 17.96
C LEU A 79 19.75 -4.05 17.77
N GLY A 80 20.53 -4.15 16.72
CA GLY A 80 21.36 -5.31 16.44
C GLY A 80 22.52 -5.49 17.42
N PRO A 81 23.38 -6.50 17.19
CA PRO A 81 24.49 -6.82 18.07
C PRO A 81 25.78 -6.05 17.75
N THR A 82 25.83 -5.25 16.68
CA THR A 82 27.03 -4.59 16.22
C THR A 82 27.34 -3.31 17.03
N GLN A 83 28.50 -2.73 16.85
CA GLN A 83 28.88 -1.55 17.64
C GLN A 83 28.16 -0.28 17.21
N ASP A 84 27.74 -0.23 15.96
CA ASP A 84 26.95 0.84 15.36
C ASP A 84 25.46 0.78 15.73
N ASP A 85 24.96 -0.35 16.26
CA ASP A 85 23.63 -0.48 16.83
C ASP A 85 23.55 0.23 18.20
N MET A 86 23.17 1.49 18.23
CA MET A 86 23.24 2.33 19.45
C MET A 86 21.90 2.96 19.83
N THR A 87 20.80 2.60 19.17
CA THR A 87 19.48 3.23 19.41
C THR A 87 19.06 3.09 20.87
N LYS A 88 19.25 1.94 21.46
CA LYS A 88 18.92 1.66 22.87
C LYS A 88 19.74 2.51 23.83
N GLU A 89 21.05 2.60 23.61
CA GLU A 89 21.97 3.41 24.38
C GLU A 89 21.63 4.90 24.32
N ALA A 90 21.30 5.40 23.13
CA ALA A 90 20.86 6.79 22.92
C ALA A 90 19.57 7.09 23.67
N VAL A 91 18.59 6.18 23.62
CA VAL A 91 17.32 6.34 24.34
C VAL A 91 17.55 6.31 25.85
N ALA A 92 18.32 5.35 26.36
CA ALA A 92 18.68 5.28 27.78
C ALA A 92 19.29 6.59 28.27
N LYS A 93 20.26 7.13 27.52
CA LYS A 93 20.94 8.39 27.83
C LYS A 93 19.99 9.60 27.84
N VAL A 94 19.08 9.69 26.87
CA VAL A 94 18.09 10.81 26.79
C VAL A 94 17.08 10.75 27.92
N PHE A 95 16.66 9.54 28.32
CA PHE A 95 15.75 9.33 29.43
C PHE A 95 16.43 9.28 30.80
N GLY A 96 17.75 9.40 30.87
CA GLY A 96 18.52 9.37 32.11
C GLY A 96 18.44 8.03 32.83
N LYS A 97 18.38 6.93 32.10
CA LYS A 97 18.24 5.57 32.61
C LYS A 97 19.49 4.72 32.31
N ASP A 98 19.74 3.75 33.15
CA ASP A 98 20.85 2.80 32.98
C ASP A 98 20.43 1.63 32.08
N LEU A 99 21.42 0.94 31.52
CA LEU A 99 21.24 -0.34 30.85
C LEU A 99 21.53 -1.47 31.84
N VAL A 100 20.60 -2.39 31.98
CA VAL A 100 20.69 -3.54 32.90
C VAL A 100 20.49 -4.84 32.11
N MET A 101 21.07 -5.93 32.62
CA MET A 101 20.90 -7.25 32.00
C MET A 101 19.47 -7.75 32.19
N ASP A 102 18.87 -8.22 31.09
CA ASP A 102 17.57 -8.87 31.08
C ASP A 102 17.76 -10.39 30.91
N GLU A 103 17.67 -11.13 31.99
CA GLU A 103 17.88 -12.58 31.95
C GLU A 103 16.88 -13.35 31.04
N PRO A 104 15.58 -12.96 30.94
CA PRO A 104 14.68 -13.56 29.97
C PRO A 104 15.15 -13.38 28.52
N SER A 105 15.52 -12.16 28.13
CA SER A 105 16.06 -11.89 26.77
C SER A 105 17.36 -12.65 26.51
N ARG A 106 18.24 -12.73 27.52
CA ARG A 106 19.48 -13.52 27.44
C ARG A 106 19.18 -14.99 27.13
N LYS A 107 18.26 -15.59 27.87
CA LYS A 107 17.85 -16.98 27.68
C LYS A 107 17.25 -17.22 26.29
N ARG A 108 16.39 -16.31 25.80
CA ARG A 108 15.82 -16.39 24.44
C ARG A 108 16.87 -16.34 23.35
N ILE A 109 17.86 -15.48 23.49
CA ILE A 109 19.00 -15.40 22.56
C ILE A 109 19.76 -16.74 22.54
N GLU A 110 20.06 -17.32 23.71
CA GLU A 110 20.68 -18.65 23.80
C GLU A 110 19.88 -19.74 23.11
N GLU A 111 18.57 -19.81 23.38
CA GLU A 111 17.64 -20.77 22.77
C GLU A 111 17.54 -20.59 21.26
N TYR A 112 17.45 -19.34 20.76
CA TYR A 112 17.40 -19.02 19.33
C TYR A 112 18.66 -19.53 18.61
N PHE A 113 19.84 -19.31 19.15
CA PHE A 113 21.10 -19.80 18.55
C PHE A 113 21.19 -21.32 18.61
N GLN A 114 20.78 -21.94 19.71
CA GLN A 114 20.76 -23.41 19.83
C GLN A 114 19.82 -24.06 18.82
N PHE A 115 18.67 -23.48 18.59
CA PHE A 115 17.68 -24.01 17.63
C PHE A 115 18.13 -23.82 16.18
N ARG A 116 18.54 -22.60 15.81
CA ARG A 116 18.83 -22.23 14.42
C ARG A 116 20.11 -22.88 13.88
N PHE A 117 21.06 -23.16 14.73
CA PHE A 117 22.35 -23.73 14.34
C PHE A 117 22.55 -25.17 14.82
N LYS A 118 21.48 -25.86 15.14
CA LYS A 118 21.51 -27.26 15.57
C LYS A 118 22.20 -28.14 14.50
N GLY A 119 23.40 -28.64 14.81
CA GLY A 119 24.19 -29.49 13.89
C GLY A 119 25.30 -28.80 13.12
N ASN A 120 25.55 -27.52 13.29
CA ASN A 120 26.69 -26.80 12.72
C ASN A 120 27.68 -26.34 13.82
N PRO A 121 28.77 -27.07 14.08
CA PRO A 121 29.67 -26.76 15.19
C PRO A 121 30.43 -25.43 15.05
N LEU A 122 30.48 -24.84 13.86
CA LEU A 122 31.22 -23.59 13.61
C LEU A 122 30.39 -22.33 13.96
N ASN A 123 29.09 -22.42 14.17
CA ASN A 123 28.20 -21.27 14.37
C ASN A 123 27.37 -21.33 15.67
N ASN A 124 27.65 -22.26 16.59
CA ASN A 124 26.83 -22.48 17.79
C ASN A 124 27.20 -21.57 18.99
N ALA A 125 28.17 -20.71 18.86
CA ALA A 125 28.57 -19.85 19.99
C ALA A 125 27.91 -18.47 19.88
N VAL A 126 27.07 -18.15 20.87
CA VAL A 126 26.62 -16.78 21.10
C VAL A 126 27.89 -15.95 21.35
N THR A 127 28.13 -14.94 20.52
CA THR A 127 29.30 -14.08 20.67
C THR A 127 29.07 -13.04 21.78
N GLN A 128 30.15 -12.44 22.30
CA GLN A 128 30.04 -11.39 23.30
C GLN A 128 29.15 -10.21 22.80
N ASN A 129 29.18 -9.92 21.51
CA ASN A 129 28.37 -8.87 20.91
C ASN A 129 26.84 -9.16 20.98
N ASN A 130 26.44 -10.42 20.91
CA ASN A 130 25.04 -10.78 21.02
C ASN A 130 24.46 -10.45 22.40
N TRP A 131 25.30 -10.47 23.46
CA TRP A 131 24.86 -10.10 24.82
C TRP A 131 24.47 -8.63 24.95
N LYS A 132 24.94 -7.76 24.07
CA LYS A 132 24.46 -6.39 23.96
C LYS A 132 22.95 -6.32 23.77
N GLN A 133 22.37 -7.27 23.03
CA GLN A 133 20.92 -7.34 22.80
C GLN A 133 20.14 -7.79 24.04
N ALA A 134 20.79 -8.46 24.99
CA ALA A 134 20.18 -8.83 26.26
C ALA A 134 20.19 -7.71 27.32
N LEU A 135 20.81 -6.57 27.03
CA LEU A 135 20.70 -5.37 27.87
C LEU A 135 19.38 -4.68 27.58
N LYS A 136 18.67 -4.28 28.61
CA LYS A 136 17.45 -3.45 28.52
C LYS A 136 17.62 -2.13 29.24
N ILE A 137 16.83 -1.14 28.89
CA ILE A 137 16.72 0.13 29.61
C ILE A 137 16.01 -0.14 30.93
N ASP A 138 16.55 0.34 32.05
CA ASP A 138 15.95 0.12 33.36
C ASP A 138 14.53 0.71 33.42
N GLY A 139 13.58 -0.09 33.97
CA GLY A 139 12.16 0.28 34.05
C GLY A 139 11.37 0.24 32.72
N CYS A 140 11.95 -0.23 31.61
CA CYS A 140 11.23 -0.38 30.35
C CYS A 140 10.35 -1.64 30.31
N ILE A 141 9.37 -1.64 29.40
CA ILE A 141 8.66 -2.84 28.98
C ILE A 141 9.46 -3.48 27.86
N VAL A 142 9.82 -4.76 28.01
CA VAL A 142 10.50 -5.54 26.98
C VAL A 142 9.48 -6.20 26.08
N LEU A 143 9.71 -6.11 24.76
CA LEU A 143 8.87 -6.70 23.73
C LEU A 143 9.59 -7.90 23.12
N ASP A 144 8.96 -9.05 23.20
CA ASP A 144 9.53 -10.28 22.66
C ASP A 144 9.60 -10.26 21.13
N ASN A 145 10.69 -10.80 20.58
CA ASN A 145 10.89 -10.95 19.15
C ASN A 145 10.91 -12.43 18.77
N ASP A 146 9.83 -12.89 18.17
CA ASP A 146 9.71 -14.29 17.74
C ASP A 146 10.42 -14.58 16.41
N ASN A 147 10.79 -13.54 15.67
CA ASN A 147 11.41 -13.65 14.35
C ASN A 147 12.89 -13.29 14.31
N GLY A 148 13.47 -12.88 15.44
CA GLY A 148 14.86 -12.45 15.54
C GLY A 148 15.42 -12.50 16.96
N THR A 149 16.60 -11.92 17.16
CA THR A 149 17.29 -11.90 18.47
C THR A 149 17.16 -10.57 19.19
N ALA A 150 16.84 -9.49 18.49
CA ALA A 150 16.76 -8.15 19.07
C ALA A 150 15.37 -7.92 19.66
N PRO A 151 15.18 -7.84 20.98
CA PRO A 151 13.91 -7.44 21.58
C PRO A 151 13.61 -5.97 21.27
N GLY A 152 12.31 -5.62 21.28
CA GLY A 152 11.89 -4.23 21.30
C GLY A 152 11.71 -3.72 22.71
N TYR A 153 11.45 -2.40 22.85
CA TYR A 153 11.30 -1.77 24.16
C TYR A 153 10.25 -0.66 24.13
N ILE A 154 9.54 -0.49 25.24
CA ILE A 154 8.76 0.73 25.50
C ILE A 154 9.33 1.39 26.77
N VAL A 155 9.74 2.63 26.62
CA VAL A 155 10.26 3.47 27.74
C VAL A 155 9.25 4.59 27.94
N GLU A 156 8.75 4.72 29.15
CA GLU A 156 7.83 5.79 29.55
C GLU A 156 8.46 6.67 30.63
N GLU A 157 8.34 7.98 30.44
CA GLU A 157 8.80 8.96 31.43
C GLU A 157 8.07 10.28 31.22
N ASN A 158 7.58 10.89 32.31
CA ASN A 158 6.94 12.21 32.31
C ASN A 158 5.83 12.39 31.27
N GLY A 159 5.01 11.36 31.04
CA GLY A 159 3.91 11.39 30.08
C GLY A 159 4.33 11.23 28.60
N LYS A 160 5.60 11.06 28.32
CA LYS A 160 6.16 10.76 26.99
C LYS A 160 6.53 9.28 26.88
N ALA A 161 6.52 8.74 25.67
CA ALA A 161 6.94 7.37 25.42
C ALA A 161 7.93 7.28 24.24
N ALA A 162 8.94 6.43 24.38
CA ALA A 162 9.79 5.99 23.27
C ALA A 162 9.60 4.49 23.06
N ILE A 163 9.26 4.12 21.83
CA ILE A 163 9.05 2.74 21.40
C ILE A 163 10.18 2.37 20.45
N LEU A 164 10.95 1.35 20.78
CA LEU A 164 12.10 0.91 20.00
C LEU A 164 11.77 -0.43 19.33
N LEU A 165 11.89 -0.48 18.02
CA LEU A 165 11.59 -1.65 17.20
C LEU A 165 12.79 -2.03 16.32
N PRO A 166 12.95 -3.32 15.99
CA PRO A 166 14.03 -3.77 15.10
C PRO A 166 13.90 -3.18 13.69
N GLY A 167 15.02 -3.18 12.95
CA GLY A 167 15.10 -2.67 11.59
C GLY A 167 14.42 -3.56 10.53
N PRO A 168 14.65 -4.89 10.52
CA PRO A 168 14.05 -5.75 9.49
C PRO A 168 12.52 -5.74 9.56
N PRO A 169 11.80 -5.50 8.41
CA PRO A 169 10.34 -5.50 8.39
C PRO A 169 9.70 -6.81 8.89
N SER A 170 10.35 -7.95 8.64
CA SER A 170 9.91 -9.27 9.09
C SER A 170 9.90 -9.45 10.61
N GLU A 171 10.65 -8.63 11.34
CA GLU A 171 10.71 -8.59 12.80
C GLU A 171 9.83 -7.46 13.34
N MET A 172 9.94 -6.28 12.75
CA MET A 172 9.26 -5.05 13.17
C MET A 172 7.73 -5.15 13.06
N ILE A 173 7.22 -5.63 11.93
CA ILE A 173 5.79 -5.68 11.68
C ILE A 173 5.05 -6.59 12.68
N PRO A 174 5.44 -7.87 12.86
CA PRO A 174 4.77 -8.72 13.83
C PRO A 174 4.87 -8.19 15.27
N MET A 175 6.02 -7.61 15.65
CA MET A 175 6.20 -7.01 16.98
C MET A 175 5.29 -5.81 17.18
N PHE A 176 5.15 -4.95 16.17
CA PHE A 176 4.23 -3.81 16.21
C PHE A 176 2.77 -4.26 16.33
N GLU A 177 2.36 -5.23 15.55
CA GLU A 177 0.98 -5.74 15.56
C GLU A 177 0.62 -6.40 16.89
N THR A 178 1.53 -7.24 17.43
CA THR A 178 1.27 -8.00 18.64
C THR A 178 1.34 -7.15 19.91
N HIS A 179 2.28 -6.22 20.00
CA HIS A 179 2.57 -5.50 21.25
C HIS A 179 2.21 -4.02 21.21
N ILE A 180 2.48 -3.33 20.07
CA ILE A 180 2.35 -1.88 20.02
C ILE A 180 0.92 -1.45 19.69
N ILE A 181 0.20 -2.13 18.81
CA ILE A 181 -1.21 -1.80 18.54
C ILE A 181 -2.02 -1.84 19.83
N PRO A 182 -2.00 -2.92 20.67
CA PRO A 182 -2.75 -2.92 21.92
C PRO A 182 -2.29 -1.86 22.93
N TYR A 183 -0.99 -1.56 22.96
CA TYR A 183 -0.45 -0.50 23.80
C TYR A 183 -0.97 0.89 23.38
N LEU A 184 -0.92 1.20 22.10
CA LEU A 184 -1.40 2.46 21.54
C LEU A 184 -2.93 2.59 21.74
N GLN A 185 -3.69 1.55 21.50
CA GLN A 185 -5.14 1.55 21.73
C GLN A 185 -5.51 1.87 23.19
N LYS A 186 -4.73 1.38 24.16
CA LYS A 186 -4.96 1.70 25.59
C LYS A 186 -4.62 3.15 25.97
N LYS A 187 -3.76 3.81 25.20
CA LYS A 187 -3.38 5.22 25.41
C LYS A 187 -4.44 6.18 24.90
N GLN A 188 -5.30 5.74 23.99
CA GLN A 188 -6.39 6.54 23.44
C GLN A 188 -7.68 6.36 24.24
N ASN A 189 -8.40 7.47 24.50
CA ASN A 189 -9.72 7.46 25.10
C ASN A 189 -10.85 7.32 24.06
N LYS A 190 -10.50 7.23 22.77
CA LYS A 190 -11.42 7.14 21.64
C LYS A 190 -11.05 5.97 20.73
N VAL A 191 -12.06 5.36 20.12
CA VAL A 191 -11.90 4.40 19.04
C VAL A 191 -11.94 5.18 17.72
N PHE A 192 -11.03 4.85 16.80
CA PHE A 192 -11.00 5.42 15.46
C PHE A 192 -11.49 4.40 14.45
N ILE A 193 -12.53 4.76 13.72
CA ILE A 193 -13.10 3.94 12.66
C ILE A 193 -12.87 4.65 11.34
N SER A 194 -12.45 3.92 10.33
CA SER A 194 -12.23 4.47 8.99
C SER A 194 -12.96 3.64 7.92
N SER A 195 -13.39 4.32 6.87
CA SER A 195 -13.84 3.72 5.61
C SER A 195 -13.04 4.33 4.46
N MET A 196 -12.62 3.50 3.51
CA MET A 196 -11.81 3.94 2.37
C MET A 196 -12.65 3.97 1.11
N VAL A 197 -13.21 5.11 0.74
CA VAL A 197 -13.98 5.27 -0.50
C VAL A 197 -13.02 5.35 -1.69
N LYS A 198 -13.05 4.35 -2.55
CA LYS A 198 -12.11 4.16 -3.67
C LYS A 198 -12.80 4.44 -4.99
N ILE A 199 -12.22 5.37 -5.76
CA ILE A 199 -12.81 5.92 -6.98
C ILE A 199 -11.89 5.68 -8.17
N CYS A 200 -12.45 5.25 -9.30
CA CYS A 200 -11.77 5.14 -10.58
C CYS A 200 -12.51 5.92 -11.66
N GLY A 201 -11.77 6.43 -12.66
CA GLY A 201 -12.34 7.13 -13.82
C GLY A 201 -12.58 8.63 -13.63
N ILE A 202 -12.19 9.21 -12.50
CA ILE A 202 -12.20 10.65 -12.23
C ILE A 202 -10.78 11.09 -11.87
N GLY A 203 -10.35 12.23 -12.39
CA GLY A 203 -9.06 12.82 -12.04
C GLY A 203 -9.07 13.41 -10.62
N GLU A 204 -7.92 13.36 -9.93
CA GLU A 204 -7.74 13.81 -8.54
C GLU A 204 -8.27 15.22 -8.28
N SER A 205 -7.83 16.20 -9.06
CA SER A 205 -8.25 17.60 -8.90
C SER A 205 -9.77 17.78 -9.01
N LYS A 206 -10.41 17.03 -9.92
CA LYS A 206 -11.86 17.08 -10.06
C LYS A 206 -12.55 16.42 -8.87
N ALA A 207 -12.08 15.24 -8.45
CA ALA A 207 -12.66 14.53 -7.31
C ALA A 207 -12.56 15.35 -6.02
N GLU A 208 -11.44 16.03 -5.78
CA GLU A 208 -11.24 16.94 -4.65
C GLU A 208 -12.18 18.16 -4.73
N THR A 209 -12.27 18.78 -5.92
CA THR A 209 -13.18 19.91 -6.14
C THR A 209 -14.63 19.54 -5.88
N ASP A 210 -15.04 18.34 -6.32
CA ASP A 210 -16.42 17.87 -6.17
C ASP A 210 -16.83 17.62 -4.69
N ILE A 211 -15.87 17.59 -3.75
CA ILE A 211 -16.12 17.41 -2.30
C ILE A 211 -15.49 18.52 -1.44
N LEU A 212 -15.08 19.62 -2.03
CA LEU A 212 -14.39 20.71 -1.32
C LEU A 212 -15.22 21.25 -0.14
N ASP A 213 -16.52 21.38 -0.33
CA ASP A 213 -17.48 21.79 0.72
C ASP A 213 -17.49 20.83 1.91
N LEU A 214 -17.38 19.52 1.68
CA LEU A 214 -17.30 18.51 2.74
C LEU A 214 -15.97 18.62 3.50
N ILE A 215 -14.86 18.84 2.76
CA ILE A 215 -13.53 18.98 3.36
C ILE A 215 -13.44 20.27 4.19
N GLU A 216 -14.00 21.39 3.73
CA GLU A 216 -13.96 22.67 4.43
C GLU A 216 -14.83 22.70 5.70
N GLN A 217 -15.94 21.97 5.70
CA GLN A 217 -16.90 21.94 6.82
C GLN A 217 -16.68 20.77 7.77
N GLN A 218 -15.72 19.88 7.47
CA GLN A 218 -15.50 18.68 8.28
C GLN A 218 -15.02 18.98 9.70
N THR A 219 -15.54 18.20 10.64
CA THR A 219 -15.10 18.19 12.03
C THR A 219 -14.82 16.75 12.49
N ASN A 220 -15.89 15.94 12.60
CA ASN A 220 -15.86 14.52 12.88
C ASN A 220 -17.10 13.88 12.23
N PRO A 221 -16.94 13.03 11.23
CA PRO A 221 -15.69 12.47 10.69
C PRO A 221 -14.89 13.43 9.83
N THR A 222 -13.60 13.10 9.60
CA THR A 222 -12.72 13.79 8.67
C THR A 222 -12.60 13.02 7.36
N ILE A 223 -12.32 13.74 6.25
CA ILE A 223 -12.07 13.17 4.92
C ILE A 223 -10.65 13.54 4.50
N ALA A 224 -9.84 12.55 4.18
CA ALA A 224 -8.49 12.74 3.68
C ALA A 224 -8.35 12.14 2.26
N PRO A 225 -7.96 12.95 1.24
CA PRO A 225 -7.71 12.47 -0.11
C PRO A 225 -6.35 11.77 -0.21
N TYR A 226 -6.31 10.67 -0.95
CA TYR A 226 -5.10 9.93 -1.31
C TYR A 226 -5.10 9.68 -2.82
N ALA A 227 -4.18 10.31 -3.52
CA ALA A 227 -4.01 10.08 -4.95
C ALA A 227 -3.22 8.79 -5.19
N LYS A 228 -3.74 7.96 -6.07
CA LYS A 228 -3.04 6.82 -6.65
C LYS A 228 -3.00 6.93 -8.17
N SER A 229 -2.22 6.08 -8.80
CA SER A 229 -2.16 6.03 -10.26
C SER A 229 -3.51 5.64 -10.85
N GLY A 230 -4.23 6.59 -11.48
CA GLY A 230 -5.53 6.35 -12.11
C GLY A 230 -6.71 6.17 -11.16
N GLU A 231 -6.50 6.31 -9.87
CA GLU A 231 -7.51 6.18 -8.83
C GLU A 231 -7.42 7.33 -7.82
N VAL A 232 -8.53 7.66 -7.19
CA VAL A 232 -8.59 8.59 -6.05
C VAL A 232 -9.25 7.89 -4.88
N HIS A 233 -8.62 7.91 -3.73
CA HIS A 233 -9.19 7.34 -2.53
C HIS A 233 -9.48 8.43 -1.51
N PHE A 234 -10.64 8.37 -0.86
CA PHE A 234 -10.99 9.22 0.28
C PHE A 234 -11.10 8.36 1.53
N ARG A 235 -10.23 8.63 2.50
CA ARG A 235 -10.37 8.03 3.83
C ARG A 235 -11.31 8.90 4.66
N VAL A 236 -12.42 8.31 5.08
CA VAL A 236 -13.37 8.93 6.01
C VAL A 236 -13.10 8.33 7.38
N THR A 237 -12.69 9.15 8.37
CA THR A 237 -12.31 8.67 9.71
C THR A 237 -13.13 9.38 10.78
N ALA A 238 -13.78 8.61 11.65
CA ALA A 238 -14.48 9.10 12.83
C ALA A 238 -13.75 8.73 14.12
N ALA A 239 -13.71 9.65 15.07
CA ALA A 239 -13.33 9.42 16.46
C ALA A 239 -14.61 9.26 17.30
N ALA A 240 -14.73 8.15 18.04
CA ALA A 240 -15.95 7.81 18.80
C ALA A 240 -15.59 7.13 20.12
N ASP A 241 -16.56 7.01 21.03
CA ASP A 241 -16.38 6.29 22.29
C ASP A 241 -16.44 4.77 22.09
N HIS A 242 -17.14 4.32 21.03
CA HIS A 242 -17.24 2.92 20.64
C HIS A 242 -17.45 2.77 19.14
N GLU A 243 -17.23 1.56 18.63
CA GLU A 243 -17.20 1.25 17.20
C GLU A 243 -18.51 1.57 16.47
N GLU A 244 -19.65 1.26 17.07
CA GLU A 244 -20.97 1.50 16.49
C GLU A 244 -21.24 2.99 16.29
N GLU A 245 -20.89 3.83 17.25
CA GLU A 245 -20.97 5.29 17.11
C GLU A 245 -20.11 5.79 15.96
N GLY A 246 -18.86 5.30 15.84
CA GLY A 246 -17.97 5.66 14.74
C GLY A 246 -18.53 5.28 13.37
N ARG A 247 -19.12 4.10 13.24
CA ARG A 247 -19.80 3.66 12.01
C ARG A 247 -20.99 4.57 11.68
N ASN A 248 -21.79 4.96 12.65
CA ASN A 248 -22.94 5.85 12.50
C ASN A 248 -22.53 7.25 12.06
N LEU A 249 -21.36 7.74 12.50
CA LEU A 249 -20.80 9.03 12.07
C LEU A 249 -20.29 8.99 10.62
N ILE A 250 -19.69 7.89 10.20
CA ILE A 250 -19.13 7.70 8.85
C ILE A 250 -20.21 7.52 7.79
N ALA A 251 -21.28 6.77 8.09
CA ALA A 251 -22.28 6.36 7.13
C ALA A 251 -22.88 7.52 6.31
N PRO A 252 -23.32 8.65 6.88
CA PRO A 252 -23.87 9.78 6.11
C PRO A 252 -22.87 10.41 5.13
N VAL A 253 -21.58 10.43 5.50
CA VAL A 253 -20.53 10.99 4.64
C VAL A 253 -20.25 10.05 3.47
N VAL A 254 -20.21 8.75 3.71
CA VAL A 254 -20.02 7.75 2.66
C VAL A 254 -21.23 7.75 1.70
N GLU A 255 -22.46 7.87 2.21
CA GLU A 255 -23.66 8.02 1.39
C GLU A 255 -23.61 9.27 0.50
N GLU A 256 -23.15 10.39 1.05
CA GLU A 256 -22.99 11.63 0.27
C GLU A 256 -21.90 11.48 -0.80
N LEU A 257 -20.80 10.78 -0.51
CA LEU A 257 -19.80 10.45 -1.54
C LEU A 257 -20.37 9.55 -2.63
N TYR A 258 -21.19 8.55 -2.28
CA TYR A 258 -21.92 7.75 -3.29
C TYR A 258 -22.87 8.58 -4.13
N ARG A 259 -23.57 9.53 -3.54
CA ARG A 259 -24.47 10.44 -4.28
C ARG A 259 -23.70 11.28 -5.31
N ARG A 260 -22.47 11.71 -4.98
CA ARG A 260 -21.65 12.55 -5.87
C ARG A 260 -20.92 11.77 -6.95
N PHE A 261 -20.39 10.59 -6.60
CA PHE A 261 -19.49 9.83 -7.48
C PHE A 261 -20.15 8.60 -8.13
N GLY A 262 -21.22 8.08 -7.57
CA GLY A 262 -21.99 6.96 -8.12
C GLY A 262 -21.10 5.77 -8.49
N ASP A 263 -21.26 5.26 -9.71
CA ASP A 263 -20.53 4.11 -10.25
C ASP A 263 -19.01 4.33 -10.39
N ASN A 264 -18.51 5.53 -10.17
CA ASN A 264 -17.05 5.74 -10.09
C ASN A 264 -16.48 5.14 -8.80
N ILE A 265 -17.28 5.00 -7.74
CA ILE A 265 -16.87 4.27 -6.54
C ILE A 265 -16.86 2.78 -6.86
N TYR A 266 -15.69 2.13 -6.66
CA TYR A 266 -15.59 0.70 -6.88
C TYR A 266 -15.57 -0.11 -5.59
N SER A 267 -15.20 0.48 -4.46
CA SER A 267 -15.23 -0.16 -3.14
C SER A 267 -15.18 0.88 -2.01
N THR A 268 -15.64 0.46 -0.82
CA THR A 268 -15.46 1.15 0.47
C THR A 268 -14.64 0.31 1.46
N GLU A 269 -14.22 -0.88 1.05
CA GLU A 269 -13.43 -1.80 1.87
C GLU A 269 -11.94 -1.57 1.64
N GLU A 270 -11.16 -1.49 2.74
CA GLU A 270 -9.72 -1.20 2.69
C GLU A 270 -8.92 -2.29 1.97
N SER A 271 -9.29 -3.55 2.16
CA SER A 271 -8.60 -4.70 1.56
C SER A 271 -8.92 -4.93 0.08
N GLU A 272 -10.02 -4.39 -0.45
CA GLU A 272 -10.42 -4.59 -1.84
C GLU A 272 -9.57 -3.73 -2.78
N THR A 273 -9.20 -4.32 -3.92
CA THR A 273 -8.56 -3.64 -5.04
C THR A 273 -9.47 -3.67 -6.26
N LEU A 274 -9.19 -2.86 -7.28
CA LEU A 274 -10.01 -2.84 -8.49
C LEU A 274 -10.09 -4.22 -9.16
N GLU A 275 -8.97 -4.94 -9.22
CA GLU A 275 -8.92 -6.30 -9.75
C GLU A 275 -9.69 -7.29 -8.88
N SER A 276 -9.66 -7.17 -7.55
CA SER A 276 -10.44 -8.07 -6.68
C SER A 276 -11.94 -7.86 -6.84
N VAL A 277 -12.38 -6.61 -7.01
CA VAL A 277 -13.79 -6.29 -7.30
C VAL A 277 -14.22 -6.87 -8.66
N VAL A 278 -13.36 -6.75 -9.70
CA VAL A 278 -13.64 -7.38 -11.01
C VAL A 278 -13.76 -8.89 -10.89
N VAL A 279 -12.84 -9.55 -10.18
CA VAL A 279 -12.88 -11.01 -9.97
C VAL A 279 -14.13 -11.43 -9.21
N LYS A 280 -14.54 -10.68 -8.18
CA LYS A 280 -15.77 -10.91 -7.42
C LYS A 280 -17.00 -10.82 -8.31
N LEU A 281 -17.12 -9.76 -9.12
CA LEU A 281 -18.22 -9.61 -10.07
C LEU A 281 -18.26 -10.74 -11.12
N LEU A 282 -17.11 -11.19 -11.64
CA LEU A 282 -17.03 -12.35 -12.53
C LEU A 282 -17.55 -13.62 -11.84
N GLN A 283 -17.23 -13.82 -10.56
CA GLN A 283 -17.72 -14.95 -9.77
C GLN A 283 -19.25 -14.88 -9.57
N GLU A 284 -19.77 -13.73 -9.18
CA GLU A 284 -21.20 -13.50 -8.96
C GLU A 284 -22.05 -13.78 -10.21
N HIS A 285 -21.52 -13.40 -11.39
CA HIS A 285 -22.18 -13.65 -12.67
C HIS A 285 -21.82 -14.99 -13.33
N ASN A 286 -20.99 -15.82 -12.69
CA ASN A 286 -20.48 -17.09 -13.25
C ASN A 286 -19.81 -16.92 -14.62
N LEU A 287 -19.04 -15.84 -14.79
CA LEU A 287 -18.35 -15.51 -16.04
C LEU A 287 -16.86 -15.83 -15.96
N THR A 288 -16.29 -16.20 -17.10
CA THR A 288 -14.86 -16.42 -17.30
C THR A 288 -14.27 -15.27 -18.08
N VAL A 289 -12.99 -15.00 -17.91
CA VAL A 289 -12.28 -13.89 -18.56
C VAL A 289 -11.02 -14.37 -19.29
N ALA A 290 -10.74 -13.73 -20.43
CA ALA A 290 -9.46 -13.85 -21.12
C ALA A 290 -8.91 -12.47 -21.49
N THR A 291 -7.60 -12.36 -21.67
CA THR A 291 -6.93 -11.10 -21.96
C THR A 291 -6.09 -11.16 -23.23
N ALA A 292 -6.11 -10.08 -24.01
CA ALA A 292 -5.25 -9.88 -25.18
C ALA A 292 -4.44 -8.59 -25.04
N GLU A 293 -3.13 -8.71 -24.87
CA GLU A 293 -2.27 -7.59 -24.53
C GLU A 293 -1.24 -7.30 -25.62
N SER A 294 -1.11 -6.02 -25.97
CA SER A 294 -0.03 -5.51 -26.84
C SER A 294 0.93 -4.67 -26.00
N CYS A 295 0.73 -3.37 -25.90
CA CYS A 295 1.64 -2.47 -25.20
C CYS A 295 1.78 -2.72 -23.69
N THR A 296 0.82 -3.36 -23.05
CA THR A 296 0.86 -3.73 -21.63
C THR A 296 1.69 -4.98 -21.35
N GLY A 297 1.81 -5.90 -22.34
CA GLY A 297 2.78 -7.00 -22.30
C GLY A 297 2.64 -7.95 -21.11
N GLY A 298 1.42 -8.32 -20.74
CA GLY A 298 1.10 -9.25 -19.65
C GLY A 298 0.78 -8.59 -18.32
N LEU A 299 0.83 -7.24 -18.21
CA LEU A 299 0.53 -6.54 -16.94
C LEU A 299 -0.92 -6.71 -16.49
N LEU A 300 -1.88 -6.71 -17.41
CA LEU A 300 -3.30 -6.91 -17.10
C LEU A 300 -3.54 -8.32 -16.57
N THR A 301 -3.02 -9.32 -17.28
CA THR A 301 -3.09 -10.72 -16.86
C THR A 301 -2.43 -10.92 -15.50
N GLY A 302 -1.22 -10.38 -15.32
CA GLY A 302 -0.48 -10.45 -14.05
C GLY A 302 -1.25 -9.80 -12.90
N ARG A 303 -1.95 -8.69 -13.14
CA ARG A 303 -2.75 -8.01 -12.13
C ARG A 303 -3.95 -8.87 -11.68
N LEU A 304 -4.64 -9.52 -12.61
CA LEU A 304 -5.72 -10.46 -12.29
C LEU A 304 -5.20 -11.69 -11.51
N VAL A 305 -4.03 -12.21 -11.88
CA VAL A 305 -3.41 -13.39 -11.22
C VAL A 305 -3.05 -13.12 -9.75
N ASN A 306 -2.86 -11.87 -9.34
CA ASN A 306 -2.62 -11.52 -7.94
C ASN A 306 -3.84 -11.76 -7.04
N VAL A 307 -5.05 -11.95 -7.61
CA VAL A 307 -6.26 -12.20 -6.84
C VAL A 307 -6.42 -13.70 -6.56
N PRO A 308 -6.42 -14.12 -5.28
CA PRO A 308 -6.66 -15.52 -4.93
C PRO A 308 -7.99 -16.05 -5.51
N GLY A 309 -7.99 -17.25 -6.05
CA GLY A 309 -9.18 -17.88 -6.62
C GLY A 309 -9.46 -17.52 -8.08
N VAL A 310 -8.71 -16.63 -8.71
CA VAL A 310 -8.91 -16.25 -10.12
C VAL A 310 -8.67 -17.40 -11.11
N SER A 311 -7.94 -18.45 -10.72
CA SER A 311 -7.60 -19.59 -11.58
C SER A 311 -8.82 -20.33 -12.16
N GLY A 312 -9.96 -20.28 -11.48
CA GLY A 312 -11.22 -20.83 -11.99
C GLY A 312 -11.88 -19.98 -13.09
N LEU A 313 -11.54 -18.72 -13.21
CA LEU A 313 -12.18 -17.71 -14.06
C LEU A 313 -11.30 -17.25 -15.21
N LEU A 314 -10.02 -17.00 -14.96
CA LEU A 314 -9.04 -16.58 -15.97
C LEU A 314 -8.64 -17.79 -16.80
N LYS A 315 -9.08 -17.81 -18.07
CA LYS A 315 -8.82 -18.94 -18.96
C LYS A 315 -7.47 -18.84 -19.64
N GLU A 316 -7.21 -17.71 -20.32
CA GLU A 316 -6.00 -17.50 -21.09
C GLU A 316 -5.59 -16.02 -21.12
N GLY A 317 -4.28 -15.76 -21.19
CA GLY A 317 -3.71 -14.45 -21.42
C GLY A 317 -2.79 -14.45 -22.64
N PHE A 318 -3.15 -13.72 -23.69
CA PHE A 318 -2.39 -13.63 -24.91
C PHE A 318 -1.57 -12.34 -24.98
N ILE A 319 -0.26 -12.45 -25.13
CA ILE A 319 0.62 -11.32 -25.42
C ILE A 319 0.86 -11.27 -26.90
N THR A 320 0.01 -10.55 -27.64
CA THR A 320 0.06 -10.43 -29.11
C THR A 320 0.73 -9.10 -29.48
N TYR A 321 2.06 -9.05 -29.32
CA TYR A 321 2.81 -7.80 -29.47
C TYR A 321 2.96 -7.39 -30.94
N SER A 322 3.26 -8.34 -31.83
CA SER A 322 3.38 -8.10 -33.27
C SER A 322 2.04 -8.19 -34.01
N ASN A 323 1.98 -7.68 -35.24
CA ASN A 323 0.82 -7.80 -36.12
C ASN A 323 0.55 -9.26 -36.49
N GLU A 324 1.61 -10.03 -36.75
CA GLU A 324 1.54 -11.45 -37.07
C GLU A 324 0.93 -12.24 -35.91
N ALA A 325 1.30 -11.90 -34.67
CA ALA A 325 0.72 -12.53 -33.48
C ALA A 325 -0.77 -12.20 -33.34
N LYS A 326 -1.19 -10.95 -33.60
CA LYS A 326 -2.60 -10.55 -33.60
C LYS A 326 -3.41 -11.34 -34.61
N MET A 327 -2.89 -11.49 -35.83
CA MET A 327 -3.53 -12.30 -36.90
C MET A 327 -3.58 -13.77 -36.52
N LYS A 328 -2.45 -14.34 -36.13
CA LYS A 328 -2.28 -15.78 -35.90
C LYS A 328 -3.12 -16.30 -34.75
N TYR A 329 -3.09 -15.60 -33.61
CA TYR A 329 -3.69 -16.10 -32.36
C TYR A 329 -5.08 -15.55 -32.10
N LEU A 330 -5.40 -14.33 -32.58
CA LEU A 330 -6.68 -13.66 -32.31
C LEU A 330 -7.54 -13.49 -33.56
N GLY A 331 -7.06 -13.89 -34.73
CA GLY A 331 -7.80 -13.76 -35.98
C GLY A 331 -8.06 -12.31 -36.41
N VAL A 332 -7.22 -11.36 -35.95
CA VAL A 332 -7.29 -9.98 -36.43
C VAL A 332 -7.01 -9.97 -37.93
N LYS A 333 -7.87 -9.29 -38.70
CA LYS A 333 -7.77 -9.31 -40.16
C LYS A 333 -6.59 -8.49 -40.64
N GLU A 334 -5.86 -9.00 -41.66
CA GLU A 334 -4.76 -8.27 -42.28
C GLU A 334 -5.24 -6.93 -42.85
N GLU A 335 -6.42 -6.92 -43.47
CA GLU A 335 -7.04 -5.72 -44.00
C GLU A 335 -7.30 -4.66 -42.89
N THR A 336 -7.74 -5.06 -41.71
CA THR A 336 -7.92 -4.17 -40.57
C THR A 336 -6.59 -3.52 -40.16
N LEU A 337 -5.55 -4.35 -40.01
CA LEU A 337 -4.22 -3.84 -39.67
C LEU A 337 -3.64 -2.91 -40.76
N LYS A 338 -3.89 -3.20 -42.04
CA LYS A 338 -3.43 -2.40 -43.16
C LYS A 338 -4.17 -1.05 -43.23
N ASN A 339 -5.46 -1.04 -43.07
CA ASN A 339 -6.29 0.17 -43.24
C ASN A 339 -6.32 1.05 -41.99
N TYR A 340 -6.30 0.47 -40.81
CA TYR A 340 -6.48 1.20 -39.54
C TYR A 340 -5.27 1.11 -38.61
N GLY A 341 -4.31 0.21 -38.90
CA GLY A 341 -3.12 -0.01 -38.09
C GLY A 341 -3.41 -0.80 -36.80
N ALA A 342 -2.32 -1.23 -36.13
CA ALA A 342 -2.40 -2.00 -34.89
C ALA A 342 -3.07 -1.25 -33.72
N VAL A 343 -2.94 0.08 -33.70
CA VAL A 343 -3.55 0.94 -32.66
C VAL A 343 -4.76 1.63 -33.27
N SER A 344 -5.91 0.99 -33.10
CA SER A 344 -7.19 1.46 -33.61
C SER A 344 -8.36 0.78 -32.89
N GLU A 345 -9.56 1.38 -32.97
CA GLU A 345 -10.79 0.81 -32.43
C GLU A 345 -11.07 -0.56 -33.05
N GLN A 346 -10.93 -0.67 -34.38
CA GLN A 346 -11.20 -1.89 -35.14
C GLN A 346 -10.29 -3.03 -34.66
N THR A 347 -8.99 -2.76 -34.51
CA THR A 347 -8.04 -3.76 -34.03
C THR A 347 -8.34 -4.18 -32.59
N ALA A 348 -8.64 -3.24 -31.68
CA ALA A 348 -9.02 -3.55 -30.29
C ALA A 348 -10.28 -4.41 -30.21
N ARG A 349 -11.28 -4.11 -31.05
CA ARG A 349 -12.52 -4.88 -31.16
C ARG A 349 -12.25 -6.31 -31.63
N GLU A 350 -11.50 -6.47 -32.72
CA GLU A 350 -11.17 -7.80 -33.25
C GLU A 350 -10.30 -8.59 -32.26
N MET A 351 -9.38 -7.94 -31.55
CA MET A 351 -8.60 -8.59 -30.50
C MET A 351 -9.48 -9.11 -29.36
N ALA A 352 -10.47 -8.31 -28.89
CA ALA A 352 -11.37 -8.73 -27.82
C ALA A 352 -12.28 -9.90 -28.25
N VAL A 353 -12.83 -9.85 -29.43
CA VAL A 353 -13.64 -10.94 -30.02
C VAL A 353 -12.76 -12.19 -30.22
N GLY A 354 -11.58 -12.01 -30.78
CA GLY A 354 -10.66 -13.11 -31.07
C GLY A 354 -10.18 -13.83 -29.82
N VAL A 355 -9.83 -13.12 -28.75
CA VAL A 355 -9.38 -13.77 -27.52
C VAL A 355 -10.54 -14.49 -26.81
N ALA A 356 -11.75 -13.96 -26.83
CA ALA A 356 -12.94 -14.65 -26.30
C ALA A 356 -13.20 -15.97 -27.06
N ALA A 357 -13.13 -15.93 -28.39
CA ALA A 357 -13.32 -17.11 -29.25
C ALA A 357 -12.22 -18.15 -29.03
N ALA A 358 -10.94 -17.73 -28.97
CA ALA A 358 -9.82 -18.63 -28.79
C ALA A 358 -9.82 -19.35 -27.42
N SER A 359 -10.20 -18.65 -26.36
CA SER A 359 -10.23 -19.16 -24.99
C SER A 359 -11.56 -19.80 -24.56
N GLY A 360 -12.63 -19.58 -25.32
CA GLY A 360 -13.98 -19.95 -24.91
C GLY A 360 -14.52 -19.16 -23.72
N SER A 361 -14.00 -17.96 -23.47
CA SER A 361 -14.41 -17.11 -22.34
C SER A 361 -15.64 -16.29 -22.65
N ASN A 362 -16.49 -16.07 -21.63
CA ASN A 362 -17.69 -15.21 -21.74
C ASN A 362 -17.33 -13.72 -21.74
N THR A 363 -16.19 -13.35 -21.12
CA THR A 363 -15.69 -11.99 -21.13
C THR A 363 -14.25 -11.93 -21.62
N ALA A 364 -13.89 -10.80 -22.22
CA ALA A 364 -12.55 -10.57 -22.70
C ALA A 364 -12.14 -9.10 -22.57
N LEU A 365 -10.88 -8.86 -22.29
CA LEU A 365 -10.25 -7.55 -22.34
C LEU A 365 -9.12 -7.55 -23.37
N ALA A 366 -9.10 -6.54 -24.22
CA ALA A 366 -8.03 -6.35 -25.20
C ALA A 366 -7.43 -4.95 -25.11
N ILE A 367 -6.11 -4.83 -25.10
CA ILE A 367 -5.40 -3.55 -25.01
C ILE A 367 -4.43 -3.43 -26.18
N THR A 368 -4.56 -2.37 -26.97
CA THR A 368 -3.59 -1.96 -27.98
C THR A 368 -3.32 -0.46 -27.88
N GLY A 369 -2.05 -0.03 -28.00
CA GLY A 369 -1.72 1.38 -27.79
C GLY A 369 -0.25 1.72 -28.02
N ILE A 370 0.05 3.01 -27.96
CA ILE A 370 1.39 3.59 -28.12
C ILE A 370 1.89 4.07 -26.75
N ALA A 371 2.69 3.24 -26.08
CA ALA A 371 3.15 3.56 -24.73
C ALA A 371 4.35 4.53 -24.70
N GLY A 372 4.99 4.76 -25.86
CA GLY A 372 6.16 5.64 -25.96
C GLY A 372 7.47 5.00 -25.49
N PRO A 373 8.59 5.78 -25.47
CA PRO A 373 8.65 7.21 -25.84
C PRO A 373 8.51 7.47 -27.33
N GLU A 374 8.79 6.47 -28.18
CA GLU A 374 8.73 6.55 -29.66
C GLU A 374 7.42 5.91 -30.18
N GLY A 375 7.24 5.99 -31.53
CA GLY A 375 6.12 5.36 -32.23
C GLY A 375 4.86 6.20 -32.34
N GLY A 376 4.86 7.43 -31.81
CA GLY A 376 3.76 8.38 -31.98
C GLY A 376 3.82 9.14 -33.28
N THR A 377 2.63 9.49 -33.83
CA THR A 377 2.46 10.45 -34.94
C THR A 377 1.49 11.55 -34.49
N PRO A 378 1.34 12.66 -35.24
CA PRO A 378 0.33 13.66 -34.90
C PRO A 378 -1.09 13.09 -34.80
N GLU A 379 -1.45 12.14 -35.65
CA GLU A 379 -2.75 11.48 -35.70
C GLU A 379 -2.89 10.42 -34.60
N LYS A 380 -1.79 9.75 -34.27
CA LYS A 380 -1.72 8.70 -33.23
C LYS A 380 -0.58 9.01 -32.24
N PRO A 381 -0.79 9.94 -31.31
CA PRO A 381 0.25 10.36 -30.40
C PRO A 381 0.61 9.27 -29.38
N VAL A 382 1.78 9.41 -28.76
CA VAL A 382 2.14 8.63 -27.57
C VAL A 382 1.07 8.82 -26.50
N GLY A 383 0.65 7.71 -25.87
CA GLY A 383 -0.44 7.68 -24.92
C GLY A 383 -1.81 7.35 -25.52
N LEU A 384 -1.93 7.25 -26.85
CA LEU A 384 -3.15 6.74 -27.49
C LEU A 384 -3.29 5.23 -27.22
N VAL A 385 -4.39 4.84 -26.59
CA VAL A 385 -4.70 3.44 -26.23
C VAL A 385 -6.15 3.16 -26.55
N TYR A 386 -6.41 2.02 -27.18
CA TYR A 386 -7.73 1.47 -27.36
C TYR A 386 -7.90 0.24 -26.47
N ILE A 387 -8.98 0.19 -25.74
CA ILE A 387 -9.35 -0.91 -24.85
C ILE A 387 -10.67 -1.51 -25.34
N GLY A 388 -10.63 -2.76 -25.77
CA GLY A 388 -11.81 -3.57 -26.10
C GLY A 388 -12.24 -4.40 -24.91
N CYS A 389 -13.52 -4.40 -24.61
CA CYS A 389 -14.15 -5.22 -23.58
C CYS A 389 -15.33 -5.97 -24.17
N LEU A 390 -15.29 -7.29 -24.15
CA LEU A 390 -16.40 -8.16 -24.55
C LEU A 390 -17.06 -8.75 -23.30
N VAL A 391 -18.38 -8.69 -23.20
CA VAL A 391 -19.17 -9.31 -22.15
C VAL A 391 -20.38 -9.97 -22.81
N ASN A 392 -20.53 -11.28 -22.66
CA ASN A 392 -21.64 -12.06 -23.22
C ASN A 392 -21.92 -11.78 -24.71
N GLY A 393 -20.86 -11.66 -25.52
CA GLY A 393 -20.94 -11.43 -26.97
C GLY A 393 -21.03 -9.96 -27.39
N GLU A 394 -21.32 -9.05 -26.47
CA GLU A 394 -21.32 -7.61 -26.75
C GLU A 394 -19.95 -6.99 -26.54
N THR A 395 -19.43 -6.31 -27.58
CA THR A 395 -18.11 -5.68 -27.55
C THR A 395 -18.20 -4.17 -27.48
N THR A 396 -17.66 -3.59 -26.42
CA THR A 396 -17.44 -2.14 -26.26
C THR A 396 -15.98 -1.82 -26.46
N VAL A 397 -15.65 -0.75 -27.16
CA VAL A 397 -14.27 -0.22 -27.28
C VAL A 397 -14.25 1.21 -26.76
N ARG A 398 -13.18 1.57 -26.05
CA ARG A 398 -12.94 2.93 -25.57
C ARG A 398 -11.57 3.40 -26.01
N GLU A 399 -11.51 4.64 -26.47
CA GLU A 399 -10.27 5.38 -26.76
C GLU A 399 -9.83 6.12 -25.49
N TYR A 400 -8.55 6.05 -25.19
CA TYR A 400 -7.91 6.81 -24.12
C TYR A 400 -6.70 7.56 -24.64
N ARG A 401 -6.48 8.77 -24.14
CA ARG A 401 -5.30 9.61 -24.41
C ARG A 401 -4.56 9.84 -23.10
N LEU A 402 -3.69 8.91 -22.76
CA LEU A 402 -3.01 8.85 -21.49
C LEU A 402 -1.75 9.73 -21.49
N LYS A 403 -1.45 10.36 -20.36
CA LYS A 403 -0.26 11.19 -20.18
C LYS A 403 0.75 10.51 -19.26
N GLY A 404 2.03 10.71 -19.54
CA GLY A 404 3.12 10.20 -18.70
C GLY A 404 4.17 9.42 -19.51
N ASN A 405 5.12 8.83 -18.80
CA ASN A 405 6.13 7.95 -19.40
C ASN A 405 5.53 6.59 -19.75
N ARG A 406 6.33 5.75 -20.42
CA ARG A 406 5.94 4.40 -20.86
C ARG A 406 5.35 3.55 -19.74
N ALA A 407 5.95 3.57 -18.54
CA ALA A 407 5.46 2.78 -17.41
C ALA A 407 4.07 3.26 -16.98
N LYS A 408 3.88 4.58 -16.88
CA LYS A 408 2.61 5.20 -16.50
C LYS A 408 1.49 4.92 -17.50
N VAL A 409 1.77 5.02 -18.81
CA VAL A 409 0.78 4.72 -19.86
C VAL A 409 0.33 3.25 -19.79
N ARG A 410 1.27 2.33 -19.59
CA ARG A 410 0.96 0.89 -19.45
C ARG A 410 0.12 0.61 -18.19
N GLU A 411 0.48 1.20 -17.05
CA GLU A 411 -0.23 1.07 -15.78
C GLU A 411 -1.67 1.59 -15.90
N LEU A 412 -1.85 2.81 -16.39
CA LEU A 412 -3.17 3.42 -16.59
C LEU A 412 -4.03 2.61 -17.57
N SER A 413 -3.43 2.04 -18.62
CA SER A 413 -4.15 1.17 -19.57
C SER A 413 -4.76 -0.05 -18.87
N VAL A 414 -4.04 -0.65 -17.93
CA VAL A 414 -4.54 -1.79 -17.14
C VAL A 414 -5.67 -1.36 -16.22
N ILE A 415 -5.51 -0.25 -15.49
CA ILE A 415 -6.54 0.27 -14.58
C ILE A 415 -7.83 0.57 -15.33
N PHE A 416 -7.75 1.28 -16.46
CA PHE A 416 -8.96 1.61 -17.25
C PHE A 416 -9.57 0.39 -17.95
N ALA A 417 -8.79 -0.65 -18.26
CA ALA A 417 -9.33 -1.91 -18.75
C ALA A 417 -10.14 -2.63 -17.66
N LEU A 418 -9.61 -2.69 -16.45
CA LEU A 418 -10.31 -3.28 -15.31
C LEU A 418 -11.60 -2.49 -14.98
N ASP A 419 -11.54 -1.16 -14.94
CA ASP A 419 -12.73 -0.33 -14.67
C ASP A 419 -13.78 -0.44 -15.78
N LEU A 420 -13.36 -0.54 -17.05
CA LEU A 420 -14.29 -0.77 -18.17
C LEU A 420 -15.03 -2.11 -18.01
N LEU A 421 -14.31 -3.19 -17.67
CA LEU A 421 -14.94 -4.49 -17.41
C LEU A 421 -15.87 -4.42 -16.19
N ARG A 422 -15.43 -3.85 -15.07
CA ARG A 422 -16.26 -3.65 -13.87
C ARG A 422 -17.58 -2.98 -14.22
N ARG A 423 -17.53 -1.85 -14.92
CA ARG A 423 -18.75 -1.10 -15.32
C ARG A 423 -19.66 -1.89 -16.23
N ARG A 424 -19.10 -2.74 -17.09
CA ARG A 424 -19.88 -3.61 -17.96
C ARG A 424 -20.55 -4.76 -17.18
N LEU A 425 -19.87 -5.28 -16.16
CA LEU A 425 -20.42 -6.32 -15.28
C LEU A 425 -21.53 -5.79 -14.36
N LEU A 426 -21.45 -4.54 -13.92
CA LEU A 426 -22.50 -3.89 -13.12
C LEU A 426 -23.82 -3.66 -13.89
N LEU A 427 -23.82 -3.80 -15.21
CA LEU A 427 -25.01 -3.65 -16.05
C LEU A 427 -25.74 -4.98 -16.32
N LEU A 428 -25.20 -6.11 -15.81
CA LEU A 428 -25.83 -7.43 -15.94
C LEU A 428 -26.83 -7.67 -14.82
#